data_5a3968e26f7862baf404ca3704a484a0
#
_entry.id   5a3968e26f7862baf404ca3704a484a0
#
_cell.length_a   1.000
_cell.length_b   1.000
_cell.length_c   1.000
_cell.angle_alpha   90.00
_cell.angle_beta   90.00
_cell.angle_gamma   90.00
#
_symmetry.space_group_name_H-M   'P 1'
#
loop_
_entity.id
_entity.type
_entity.pdbx_description
1 polymer ?
#
loop_
_entity_poly.entity_id
_entity_poly.type
_entity_poly.pdbx_seq_one_letter_code
_entity_poly.pdbx_strand_id
1 'polypeptide(L)'
;MRALPLKKIPGVGKVTQAKLGKLGLITCQDIRDFGEAALSQHFGSFANHLFQRAWGRDPRRLTTEWIRKSVSVERTFSEDLTEQADAAPIIERLTEELEKRLTPYASRRIKNQQVKLKFSDFTQTTVERQSDSLDPALTQTLLESAWDRGFGKGVRLIGLGVHFYDPEPEQSQQLALFEAAELQGAP
;
A
#
# COMPACT_ATOMS: atom_id res chain seq x y z
N MET A 1 -10.17 -12.50 -27.34
CA MET A 1 -10.07 -12.58 -25.87
C MET A 1 -9.59 -13.95 -25.37
N ARG A 2 -10.14 -15.10 -25.84
CA ARG A 2 -9.75 -16.44 -25.35
C ARG A 2 -8.24 -16.68 -25.38
N ALA A 3 -7.57 -16.40 -26.49
CA ALA A 3 -6.12 -16.57 -26.68
C ALA A 3 -5.26 -15.45 -26.07
N LEU A 4 -5.87 -14.49 -25.35
CA LEU A 4 -5.10 -13.39 -24.72
C LEU A 4 -4.20 -13.93 -23.63
N PRO A 5 -2.88 -13.68 -23.69
CA PRO A 5 -1.95 -14.08 -22.63
C PRO A 5 -2.26 -13.37 -21.31
N LEU A 6 -2.22 -14.09 -20.19
CA LEU A 6 -2.56 -13.56 -18.87
C LEU A 6 -1.70 -12.38 -18.43
N LYS A 7 -0.45 -12.29 -18.89
CA LYS A 7 0.44 -11.12 -18.64
C LYS A 7 -0.13 -9.77 -19.13
N LYS A 8 -1.13 -9.80 -20.01
CA LYS A 8 -1.82 -8.59 -20.50
C LYS A 8 -2.99 -8.15 -19.62
N ILE A 9 -3.38 -8.98 -18.66
CA ILE A 9 -4.45 -8.63 -17.72
C ILE A 9 -3.88 -7.69 -16.64
N PRO A 10 -4.49 -6.51 -16.39
CA PRO A 10 -4.09 -5.63 -15.29
C PRO A 10 -4.09 -6.39 -13.95
N GLY A 11 -3.01 -6.24 -13.18
CA GLY A 11 -2.80 -6.95 -11.91
C GLY A 11 -2.06 -8.29 -12.04
N VAL A 12 -1.79 -8.77 -13.27
CA VAL A 12 -0.95 -9.95 -13.51
C VAL A 12 0.48 -9.50 -13.78
N GLY A 13 1.23 -9.23 -12.71
CA GLY A 13 2.66 -8.95 -12.74
C GLY A 13 3.51 -10.24 -12.80
N LYS A 14 4.84 -10.09 -12.81
CA LYS A 14 5.78 -11.21 -12.93
C LYS A 14 5.53 -12.34 -11.90
N VAL A 15 5.26 -11.97 -10.64
CA VAL A 15 5.03 -12.94 -9.55
C VAL A 15 3.72 -13.71 -9.77
N THR A 16 2.64 -13.02 -10.11
CA THR A 16 1.35 -13.66 -10.40
C THR A 16 1.44 -14.53 -11.65
N GLN A 17 2.14 -14.07 -12.69
CA GLN A 17 2.37 -14.85 -13.90
C GLN A 17 3.13 -16.15 -13.60
N ALA A 18 4.17 -16.09 -12.77
CA ALA A 18 4.92 -17.28 -12.36
C ALA A 18 4.04 -18.28 -11.58
N LYS A 19 3.17 -17.80 -10.68
CA LYS A 19 2.21 -18.65 -9.96
C LYS A 19 1.20 -19.30 -10.90
N LEU A 20 0.65 -18.55 -11.85
CA LEU A 20 -0.26 -19.05 -12.86
C LEU A 20 0.41 -20.11 -13.76
N GLY A 21 1.66 -19.84 -14.17
CA GLY A 21 2.44 -20.76 -14.99
C GLY A 21 2.69 -22.11 -14.30
N LYS A 22 2.89 -22.14 -12.98
CA LYS A 22 3.01 -23.39 -12.20
C LYS A 22 1.74 -24.25 -12.23
N LEU A 23 0.58 -23.63 -12.50
CA LEU A 23 -0.71 -24.30 -12.66
C LEU A 23 -1.04 -24.59 -14.13
N GLY A 24 -0.10 -24.32 -15.07
CA GLY A 24 -0.34 -24.48 -16.50
C GLY A 24 -1.24 -23.42 -17.13
N LEU A 25 -1.55 -22.32 -16.39
CA LEU A 25 -2.47 -21.29 -16.84
C LEU A 25 -1.69 -20.15 -17.53
N ILE A 26 -1.89 -20.00 -18.85
CA ILE A 26 -1.14 -19.07 -19.71
C ILE A 26 -2.07 -18.06 -20.37
N THR A 27 -3.28 -18.47 -20.73
CA THR A 27 -4.26 -17.68 -21.49
C THR A 27 -5.55 -17.45 -20.71
N CYS A 28 -6.36 -16.50 -21.18
CA CYS A 28 -7.70 -16.29 -20.61
C CYS A 28 -8.60 -17.53 -20.74
N GLN A 29 -8.40 -18.38 -21.76
CA GLN A 29 -9.17 -19.61 -21.88
C GLN A 29 -8.84 -20.58 -20.76
N ASP A 30 -7.55 -20.72 -20.42
CA ASP A 30 -7.12 -21.62 -19.33
C ASP A 30 -7.75 -21.20 -17.99
N ILE A 31 -7.87 -19.89 -17.72
CA ILE A 31 -8.55 -19.37 -16.53
C ILE A 31 -10.03 -19.76 -16.50
N ARG A 32 -10.72 -19.67 -17.67
CA ARG A 32 -12.14 -20.03 -17.76
C ARG A 32 -12.38 -21.51 -17.53
N ASP A 33 -11.52 -22.33 -18.11
CA ASP A 33 -11.61 -23.78 -18.01
C ASP A 33 -11.25 -24.28 -16.60
N PHE A 34 -10.30 -23.60 -15.93
CA PHE A 34 -9.89 -23.92 -14.57
C PHE A 34 -10.97 -23.60 -13.53
N GLY A 35 -11.78 -22.59 -13.79
CA GLY A 35 -12.92 -22.20 -12.96
C GLY A 35 -12.58 -21.33 -11.77
N GLU A 36 -13.56 -20.53 -11.34
CA GLU A 36 -13.37 -19.54 -10.26
C GLU A 36 -13.10 -20.18 -8.90
N ALA A 37 -13.79 -21.27 -8.58
CA ALA A 37 -13.63 -21.97 -7.30
C ALA A 37 -12.21 -22.50 -7.10
N ALA A 38 -11.64 -23.13 -8.14
CA ALA A 38 -10.27 -23.62 -8.12
C ALA A 38 -9.27 -22.47 -8.03
N LEU A 39 -9.49 -21.36 -8.77
CA LEU A 39 -8.66 -20.17 -8.67
C LEU A 39 -8.64 -19.58 -7.26
N SER A 40 -9.78 -19.57 -6.58
CA SER A 40 -9.90 -19.00 -5.23
C SER A 40 -9.02 -19.70 -4.21
N GLN A 41 -8.78 -21.00 -4.37
CA GLN A 41 -7.87 -21.76 -3.50
C GLN A 41 -6.40 -21.30 -3.62
N HIS A 42 -6.00 -20.77 -4.80
CA HIS A 42 -4.62 -20.38 -5.08
C HIS A 42 -4.39 -18.87 -4.99
N PHE A 43 -5.41 -18.05 -5.26
CA PHE A 43 -5.28 -16.59 -5.41
C PHE A 43 -6.16 -15.78 -4.46
N GLY A 44 -6.95 -16.44 -3.58
CA GLY A 44 -7.81 -15.78 -2.62
C GLY A 44 -8.78 -14.78 -3.28
N SER A 45 -8.93 -13.59 -2.71
CA SER A 45 -9.81 -12.54 -3.24
C SER A 45 -9.46 -12.06 -4.65
N PHE A 46 -8.20 -12.24 -5.09
CA PHE A 46 -7.79 -11.87 -6.44
C PHE A 46 -8.38 -12.80 -7.53
N ALA A 47 -8.77 -14.00 -7.17
CA ALA A 47 -9.34 -14.98 -8.11
C ALA A 47 -10.57 -14.47 -8.85
N ASN A 48 -11.51 -13.84 -8.14
CA ASN A 48 -12.69 -13.25 -8.76
C ASN A 48 -12.33 -12.19 -9.81
N HIS A 49 -11.41 -11.28 -9.47
CA HIS A 49 -10.94 -10.27 -10.42
C HIS A 49 -10.29 -10.88 -11.65
N LEU A 50 -9.48 -11.92 -11.46
CA LEU A 50 -8.80 -12.61 -12.55
C LEU A 50 -9.81 -13.33 -13.44
N PHE A 51 -10.78 -14.03 -12.86
CA PHE A 51 -11.82 -14.75 -13.56
C PHE A 51 -12.71 -13.81 -14.40
N GLN A 52 -13.23 -12.74 -13.79
CA GLN A 52 -14.05 -11.75 -14.48
C GLN A 52 -13.30 -11.11 -15.66
N ARG A 53 -12.04 -10.73 -15.46
CA ARG A 53 -11.20 -10.16 -16.53
C ARG A 53 -10.89 -11.14 -17.64
N ALA A 54 -10.73 -12.43 -17.32
CA ALA A 54 -10.55 -13.44 -18.34
C ALA A 54 -11.79 -13.55 -19.26
N TRP A 55 -12.99 -13.21 -18.77
CA TRP A 55 -14.21 -13.07 -19.56
C TRP A 55 -14.37 -11.71 -20.23
N GLY A 56 -13.45 -10.78 -20.00
CA GLY A 56 -13.54 -9.40 -20.49
C GLY A 56 -14.52 -8.53 -19.70
N ARG A 57 -14.84 -8.92 -18.50
CA ARG A 57 -15.73 -8.17 -17.61
C ARG A 57 -14.92 -7.37 -16.61
N ASP A 58 -15.24 -6.11 -16.48
CA ASP A 58 -14.71 -5.24 -15.43
C ASP A 58 -15.89 -4.49 -14.80
N PRO A 59 -16.41 -4.96 -13.66
CA PRO A 59 -17.58 -4.36 -13.01
C PRO A 59 -17.25 -3.07 -12.25
N ARG A 60 -15.97 -2.67 -12.20
CA ARG A 60 -15.57 -1.49 -11.45
C ARG A 60 -16.16 -0.23 -12.09
N ARG A 61 -16.74 0.62 -11.26
CA ARG A 61 -17.16 1.97 -11.66
C ARG A 61 -15.98 2.92 -11.56
N LEU A 62 -16.01 3.98 -12.36
CA LEU A 62 -15.09 5.09 -12.18
C LEU A 62 -15.43 5.79 -10.85
N THR A 63 -14.43 5.90 -9.98
CA THR A 63 -14.55 6.61 -8.71
C THR A 63 -13.79 7.92 -8.84
N THR A 64 -14.46 9.03 -8.64
CA THR A 64 -13.89 10.38 -8.65
C THR A 64 -13.46 10.83 -7.25
N GLU A 65 -14.01 10.20 -6.23
CA GLU A 65 -13.71 10.49 -4.84
C GLU A 65 -12.66 9.51 -4.31
N TRP A 66 -11.51 10.06 -3.94
CA TRP A 66 -10.39 9.29 -3.39
C TRP A 66 -10.04 9.81 -2.00
N ILE A 67 -10.17 8.94 -1.02
CA ILE A 67 -9.64 9.22 0.31
C ILE A 67 -8.17 8.85 0.29
N ARG A 68 -7.30 9.88 0.41
CA ARG A 68 -5.85 9.66 0.44
C ARG A 68 -5.45 8.91 1.71
N LYS A 69 -4.77 7.77 1.56
CA LYS A 69 -4.35 6.92 2.68
C LYS A 69 -2.95 7.25 3.19
N SER A 70 -2.12 7.89 2.37
CA SER A 70 -0.75 8.25 2.73
C SER A 70 -0.25 9.45 1.94
N VAL A 71 0.73 10.15 2.50
CA VAL A 71 1.51 11.21 1.82
C VAL A 71 2.97 10.86 1.98
N SER A 72 3.75 10.99 0.91
CA SER A 72 5.17 10.74 0.93
C SER A 72 5.93 11.66 -0.01
N VAL A 73 7.20 11.82 0.27
CA VAL A 73 8.21 12.49 -0.56
C VAL A 73 9.39 11.56 -0.73
N GLU A 74 10.07 11.60 -1.86
CA GLU A 74 11.28 10.81 -2.08
C GLU A 74 12.25 11.52 -3.01
N ARG A 75 13.54 11.24 -2.83
CA ARG A 75 14.63 11.76 -3.66
C ARG A 75 15.54 10.62 -4.09
N THR A 76 15.75 10.52 -5.41
CA THR A 76 16.78 9.67 -6.00
C THR A 76 18.03 10.50 -6.23
N PHE A 77 19.19 9.94 -5.94
CA PHE A 77 20.49 10.59 -6.08
C PHE A 77 21.16 10.21 -7.40
N SER A 78 21.99 11.11 -7.91
CA SER A 78 22.88 10.84 -9.07
C SER A 78 24.00 9.90 -8.69
N GLU A 79 24.52 10.07 -7.48
CA GLU A 79 25.55 9.23 -6.86
C GLU A 79 24.98 8.62 -5.58
N ASP A 80 25.27 7.34 -5.33
CA ASP A 80 24.75 6.65 -4.17
C ASP A 80 25.44 7.15 -2.90
N LEU A 81 24.67 7.37 -1.83
CA LEU A 81 25.23 7.74 -0.52
C LEU A 81 25.89 6.52 0.12
N THR A 82 27.11 6.65 0.56
CA THR A 82 27.87 5.58 1.25
C THR A 82 27.86 5.76 2.77
N GLU A 83 27.77 6.99 3.24
CA GLU A 83 27.77 7.31 4.65
C GLU A 83 26.38 7.80 5.11
N GLN A 84 25.93 7.29 6.24
CA GLN A 84 24.62 7.69 6.79
C GLN A 84 24.60 9.18 7.19
N ALA A 85 25.73 9.74 7.61
CA ALA A 85 25.85 11.12 7.97
C ALA A 85 25.48 12.08 6.82
N ASP A 86 25.71 11.68 5.57
CA ASP A 86 25.38 12.47 4.39
C ASP A 86 23.87 12.56 4.15
N ALA A 87 23.08 11.70 4.78
CA ALA A 87 21.64 11.72 4.69
C ALA A 87 20.98 12.85 5.51
N ALA A 88 21.64 13.40 6.53
CA ALA A 88 21.06 14.40 7.43
C ALA A 88 20.48 15.63 6.71
N PRO A 89 21.21 16.35 5.83
CA PRO A 89 20.66 17.52 5.13
C PRO A 89 19.56 17.14 4.12
N ILE A 90 19.54 15.89 3.68
CA ILE A 90 18.53 15.37 2.77
C ILE A 90 17.22 15.11 3.54
N ILE A 91 17.32 14.49 4.71
CA ILE A 91 16.19 14.24 5.61
C ILE A 91 15.53 15.56 6.01
N GLU A 92 16.29 16.57 6.37
CA GLU A 92 15.77 17.91 6.72
C GLU A 92 14.91 18.47 5.58
N ARG A 93 15.44 18.50 4.36
CA ARG A 93 14.70 18.98 3.17
C ARG A 93 13.46 18.13 2.86
N LEU A 94 13.56 16.82 2.98
CA LEU A 94 12.42 15.93 2.75
C LEU A 94 11.35 16.12 3.83
N THR A 95 11.75 16.40 5.08
CA THR A 95 10.82 16.70 6.17
C THR A 95 10.03 17.97 5.87
N GLU A 96 10.71 19.06 5.50
CA GLU A 96 10.05 20.33 5.10
C GLU A 96 9.10 20.12 3.90
N GLU A 97 9.52 19.34 2.91
CA GLU A 97 8.67 19.04 1.73
C GLU A 97 7.46 18.21 2.13
N LEU A 98 7.63 17.24 3.03
CA LEU A 98 6.54 16.42 3.52
C LEU A 98 5.54 17.25 4.33
N GLU A 99 6.01 18.16 5.22
CA GLU A 99 5.16 19.08 5.97
C GLU A 99 4.29 19.94 5.04
N LYS A 100 4.92 20.53 4.01
CA LYS A 100 4.18 21.30 2.99
C LYS A 100 3.10 20.46 2.29
N ARG A 101 3.40 19.18 1.97
CA ARG A 101 2.45 18.28 1.36
C ARG A 101 1.35 17.81 2.32
N LEU A 102 1.60 17.85 3.61
CA LEU A 102 0.63 17.50 4.65
C LEU A 102 -0.37 18.62 4.95
N THR A 103 -0.05 19.88 4.64
CA THR A 103 -0.91 21.03 4.90
C THR A 103 -2.39 20.83 4.49
N PRO A 104 -2.71 20.31 3.28
CA PRO A 104 -4.10 20.08 2.90
C PRO A 104 -4.80 18.95 3.68
N TYR A 105 -4.05 18.20 4.48
CA TYR A 105 -4.51 17.05 5.25
C TYR A 105 -4.38 17.25 6.77
N ALA A 106 -4.27 18.50 7.24
CA ALA A 106 -4.06 18.83 8.65
C ALA A 106 -5.16 18.28 9.58
N SER A 107 -6.38 18.06 9.06
CA SER A 107 -7.47 17.43 9.80
C SER A 107 -7.39 15.91 9.88
N ARG A 108 -6.49 15.27 9.12
CA ARG A 108 -6.36 13.82 9.10
C ARG A 108 -5.40 13.33 10.19
N ARG A 109 -5.83 12.34 10.95
CA ARG A 109 -4.98 11.71 11.98
C ARG A 109 -3.92 10.85 11.31
N ILE A 110 -2.66 11.11 11.65
CA ILE A 110 -1.52 10.26 11.25
C ILE A 110 -1.61 8.96 12.05
N LYS A 111 -1.34 7.85 11.40
CA LYS A 111 -1.32 6.50 11.98
C LYS A 111 0.09 6.01 12.21
N ASN A 112 0.96 6.22 11.25
CA ASN A 112 2.36 5.86 11.31
C ASN A 112 3.22 6.77 10.43
N GLN A 113 4.50 6.77 10.74
CA GLN A 113 5.55 7.44 10.00
C GLN A 113 6.49 6.38 9.45
N GLN A 114 7.04 6.61 8.26
CA GLN A 114 7.91 5.65 7.58
C GLN A 114 9.12 6.31 6.93
N VAL A 115 10.20 5.54 6.87
CA VAL A 115 11.39 5.81 6.06
C VAL A 115 11.56 4.67 5.07
N LYS A 116 11.77 5.02 3.80
CA LYS A 116 12.03 4.10 2.71
C LYS A 116 13.43 4.34 2.17
N LEU A 117 14.22 3.29 2.03
CA LEU A 117 15.48 3.33 1.33
C LEU A 117 15.45 2.40 0.11
N LYS A 118 16.12 2.83 -0.95
CA LYS A 118 16.43 1.98 -2.09
C LYS A 118 17.94 1.97 -2.26
N PHE A 119 18.52 0.79 -2.36
CA PHE A 119 19.97 0.60 -2.43
C PHE A 119 20.50 0.56 -3.87
N SER A 120 21.83 0.60 -4.00
CA SER A 120 22.55 0.57 -5.26
C SER A 120 22.18 -0.62 -6.15
N ASP A 121 21.86 -1.77 -5.57
CA ASP A 121 21.38 -2.97 -6.26
C ASP A 121 19.89 -2.98 -6.57
N PHE A 122 19.20 -1.85 -6.40
CA PHE A 122 17.77 -1.65 -6.59
C PHE A 122 16.86 -2.41 -5.60
N THR A 123 17.41 -3.14 -4.63
CA THR A 123 16.60 -3.64 -3.51
C THR A 123 16.11 -2.47 -2.68
N GLN A 124 14.97 -2.64 -2.00
CA GLN A 124 14.41 -1.58 -1.18
C GLN A 124 13.95 -2.12 0.16
N THR A 125 13.97 -1.25 1.17
CA THR A 125 13.41 -1.50 2.48
C THR A 125 12.53 -0.34 2.88
N THR A 126 11.54 -0.62 3.72
CA THR A 126 10.71 0.39 4.39
C THR A 126 10.65 0.02 5.86
N VAL A 127 10.89 0.98 6.72
CA VAL A 127 10.72 0.87 8.17
C VAL A 127 9.67 1.87 8.58
N GLU A 128 8.70 1.42 9.36
CA GLU A 128 7.62 2.26 9.84
C GLU A 128 7.35 2.03 11.34
N ARG A 129 6.86 3.05 12.02
CA ARG A 129 6.34 2.98 13.39
C ARG A 129 5.09 3.82 13.54
N GLN A 130 4.26 3.41 14.49
CA GLN A 130 3.11 4.20 14.89
C GLN A 130 3.57 5.57 15.40
N SER A 131 2.91 6.61 14.91
CA SER A 131 3.10 8.00 15.32
C SER A 131 1.83 8.76 14.99
N ASP A 132 1.46 9.71 15.81
CA ASP A 132 0.30 10.60 15.60
C ASP A 132 0.68 11.93 14.93
N SER A 133 1.98 12.16 14.76
CA SER A 133 2.57 13.36 14.17
C SER A 133 3.80 13.03 13.33
N LEU A 134 4.29 14.00 12.57
CA LEU A 134 5.60 13.92 11.93
C LEU A 134 6.66 14.25 12.98
N ASP A 135 7.40 13.24 13.44
CA ASP A 135 8.41 13.34 14.50
C ASP A 135 9.82 13.19 13.90
N PRO A 136 10.66 14.27 13.97
CA PRO A 136 12.04 14.23 13.48
C PRO A 136 12.92 13.20 14.21
N ALA A 137 12.74 13.00 15.52
CA ALA A 137 13.54 12.05 16.29
C ALA A 137 13.20 10.60 15.87
N LEU A 138 11.91 10.34 15.65
CA LEU A 138 11.46 9.05 15.08
C LEU A 138 12.00 8.86 13.67
N THR A 139 12.02 9.91 12.82
CA THR A 139 12.60 9.83 11.47
C THR A 139 14.04 9.35 11.52
N GLN A 140 14.85 9.90 12.43
CA GLN A 140 16.25 9.50 12.60
C GLN A 140 16.38 8.02 13.00
N THR A 141 15.59 7.59 13.97
CA THR A 141 15.56 6.16 14.40
C THR A 141 15.16 5.22 13.27
N LEU A 142 14.17 5.61 12.47
CA LEU A 142 13.72 4.82 11.31
C LEU A 142 14.78 4.77 10.21
N LEU A 143 15.50 5.89 9.98
CA LEU A 143 16.59 5.97 9.03
C LEU A 143 17.71 5.01 9.42
N GLU A 144 18.16 5.03 10.67
CA GLU A 144 19.20 4.14 11.20
C GLU A 144 18.79 2.66 10.98
N SER A 145 17.57 2.32 11.40
CA SER A 145 17.05 0.97 11.24
C SER A 145 16.94 0.54 9.76
N ALA A 146 16.62 1.47 8.87
CA ALA A 146 16.53 1.18 7.44
C ALA A 146 17.92 1.03 6.81
N TRP A 147 18.89 1.86 7.26
CA TRP A 147 20.26 1.87 6.78
C TRP A 147 20.99 0.56 7.09
N ASP A 148 20.84 0.06 8.31
CA ASP A 148 21.42 -1.22 8.77
C ASP A 148 20.98 -2.38 7.89
N ARG A 149 19.77 -2.35 7.37
CA ARG A 149 19.25 -3.38 6.45
C ARG A 149 19.94 -3.39 5.09
N GLY A 150 20.71 -2.37 4.78
CA GLY A 150 21.49 -2.27 3.55
C GLY A 150 22.76 -3.11 3.57
N PHE A 151 23.26 -3.51 4.77
CA PHE A 151 24.49 -4.28 4.92
C PHE A 151 25.68 -3.66 4.18
N GLY A 152 25.85 -2.33 4.29
CA GLY A 152 26.93 -1.59 3.64
C GLY A 152 26.72 -1.23 2.17
N LYS A 153 25.54 -1.48 1.60
CA LYS A 153 25.21 -1.03 0.24
C LYS A 153 25.01 0.50 0.22
N GLY A 154 25.46 1.14 -0.86
CA GLY A 154 25.14 2.54 -1.10
C GLY A 154 23.63 2.79 -1.21
N VAL A 155 23.17 3.93 -0.73
CA VAL A 155 21.75 4.34 -0.76
C VAL A 155 21.50 5.24 -1.95
N ARG A 156 20.65 4.76 -2.87
CA ARG A 156 20.29 5.43 -4.11
C ARG A 156 19.07 6.36 -3.97
N LEU A 157 18.17 6.06 -3.03
CA LEU A 157 16.96 6.83 -2.81
C LEU A 157 16.60 6.82 -1.34
N ILE A 158 16.18 7.98 -0.84
CA ILE A 158 15.55 8.16 0.47
C ILE A 158 14.14 8.68 0.25
N GLY A 159 13.19 8.11 0.97
CA GLY A 159 11.80 8.56 1.04
C GLY A 159 11.30 8.65 2.46
N LEU A 160 10.50 9.68 2.74
CA LEU A 160 9.76 9.88 3.98
C LEU A 160 8.27 9.85 3.70
N GLY A 161 7.48 9.37 4.63
CA GLY A 161 6.04 9.37 4.47
C GLY A 161 5.28 9.11 5.74
N VAL A 162 4.00 9.41 5.69
CA VAL A 162 3.03 9.08 6.74
C VAL A 162 1.84 8.36 6.14
N HIS A 163 1.24 7.48 6.92
CA HIS A 163 -0.06 6.89 6.65
C HIS A 163 -1.09 7.52 7.57
N PHE A 164 -2.30 7.68 7.08
CA PHE A 164 -3.43 8.15 7.87
C PHE A 164 -4.25 6.97 8.38
N TYR A 165 -4.96 7.18 9.48
CA TYR A 165 -6.08 6.31 9.81
C TYR A 165 -7.12 6.35 8.70
N ASP A 166 -7.79 5.25 8.43
CA ASP A 166 -8.99 5.30 7.61
C ASP A 166 -9.99 6.25 8.29
N PRO A 167 -10.76 7.06 7.53
CA PRO A 167 -11.82 7.85 8.13
C PRO A 167 -12.71 6.91 8.94
N GLU A 168 -13.08 7.33 10.13
CA GLU A 168 -14.14 6.63 10.86
C GLU A 168 -15.34 6.58 9.93
N PRO A 169 -15.98 5.42 9.74
CA PRO A 169 -17.26 5.39 9.05
C PRO A 169 -18.14 6.42 9.76
N GLU A 170 -18.75 7.34 8.98
CA GLU A 170 -19.81 8.19 9.53
C GLU A 170 -20.64 7.26 10.37
N GLN A 171 -20.78 7.58 11.67
CA GLN A 171 -21.48 6.73 12.63
C GLN A 171 -22.78 6.30 11.98
N SER A 172 -22.79 5.11 11.38
CA SER A 172 -24.05 4.44 11.15
C SER A 172 -24.63 4.37 12.54
N GLN A 173 -25.68 5.14 12.78
CA GLN A 173 -26.47 5.07 13.99
C GLN A 173 -26.78 3.59 14.15
N GLN A 174 -25.98 2.92 14.94
CA GLN A 174 -26.35 1.66 15.51
C GLN A 174 -27.47 2.05 16.47
N LEU A 175 -28.69 2.09 15.91
CA LEU A 175 -29.90 2.21 16.68
C LEU A 175 -29.76 1.20 17.80
N ALA A 176 -29.76 1.70 19.03
CA ALA A 176 -29.62 0.86 20.22
C ALA A 176 -30.76 -0.16 20.17
N LEU A 177 -30.42 -1.38 19.79
CA LEU A 177 -31.37 -2.52 19.70
C LEU A 177 -31.94 -2.87 21.10
N PHE A 178 -31.50 -2.15 22.13
CA PHE A 178 -31.83 -2.39 23.53
C PHE A 178 -32.85 -1.41 24.13
N GLU A 179 -33.23 -0.32 23.43
CA GLU A 179 -34.27 0.59 23.95
C GLU A 179 -35.70 0.15 23.66
N ALA A 180 -35.93 -0.88 22.85
CA ALA A 180 -37.27 -1.35 22.53
C ALA A 180 -37.83 -2.41 23.49
N ALA A 181 -37.09 -2.85 24.49
CA ALA A 181 -37.52 -3.92 25.38
C ALA A 181 -38.16 -3.45 26.72
N GLU A 182 -38.13 -2.17 27.03
CA GLU A 182 -38.66 -1.67 28.33
C GLU A 182 -40.04 -1.01 28.29
N LEU A 183 -40.73 -1.02 27.15
CA LEU A 183 -42.09 -0.40 27.06
C LEU A 183 -43.25 -1.38 26.89
N GLN A 184 -43.04 -2.66 27.18
CA GLN A 184 -44.14 -3.65 27.24
C GLN A 184 -44.09 -4.45 28.56
N GLY A 185 -44.40 -3.76 29.67
CA GLY A 185 -44.55 -4.46 30.94
C GLY A 185 -45.07 -3.52 32.04
N ALA A 186 -46.37 -3.26 32.04
CA ALA A 186 -47.16 -2.98 33.24
C ALA A 186 -48.65 -2.87 32.93
N PRO A 187 -49.51 -3.21 33.85
CA PRO A 187 -50.60 -4.19 33.80
C PRO A 187 -51.89 -3.63 33.30
#